data_932e4e85a666ab71300f70cde0271fd5
#
_entry.id   932e4e85a666ab71300f70cde0271fd5
#
_cell.length_a   1.000
_cell.length_b   1.000
_cell.length_c   1.000
_cell.angle_alpha   90.00
_cell.angle_beta   90.00
_cell.angle_gamma   90.00
#
_symmetry.space_group_name_H-M   'P 1'
#
loop_
_entity.id
_entity.type
_entity.pdbx_description
1 polymer ?
#
loop_
_entity_poly.entity_id
_entity_poly.type
_entity_poly.pdbx_seq_one_letter_code
_entity_poly.pdbx_strand_id
1 'polypeptide(L)'
;MIKIVKVTSGVKKSLHKIPLPIKKKLFTWVVAVEERGLNEVRKIPGYHDEPLKGDRQGQRSIRLNKQWRAIYRIVNKKVEFVLIEEVTPHDY
;
A
#
# COMPACT_ATOMS: atom_id res chain seq x y z
N MET A 1 11.53 0.48 14.67
CA MET A 1 10.21 0.95 14.18
C MET A 1 10.29 1.22 12.69
N ILE A 2 9.33 0.72 11.91
CA ILE A 2 9.35 0.90 10.45
C ILE A 2 8.67 2.21 10.12
N LYS A 3 9.44 3.17 9.60
CA LYS A 3 8.96 4.52 9.24
C LYS A 3 9.37 4.97 7.84
N ILE A 4 10.15 4.18 7.12
CA ILE A 4 10.61 4.55 5.78
C ILE A 4 9.76 3.84 4.75
N VAL A 5 9.27 4.59 3.76
CA VAL A 5 8.45 4.07 2.68
C VAL A 5 9.12 4.37 1.34
N LYS A 6 9.23 3.34 0.52
CA LYS A 6 9.79 3.44 -0.83
C LYS A 6 8.82 2.86 -1.84
N VAL A 7 9.01 3.21 -3.09
CA VAL A 7 8.25 2.63 -4.21
C VAL A 7 9.23 2.02 -5.20
N THR A 8 8.82 0.91 -5.83
CA THR A 8 9.61 0.33 -6.91
C THR A 8 9.55 1.23 -8.14
N SER A 9 10.49 1.05 -9.07
CA SER A 9 10.48 1.80 -10.32
C SER A 9 9.20 1.57 -11.12
N GLY A 10 8.65 0.34 -11.08
CA GLY A 10 7.39 0.03 -11.74
C GLY A 10 6.22 0.83 -11.18
N VAL A 11 6.12 0.93 -9.86
CA VAL A 11 5.09 1.75 -9.21
C VAL A 11 5.28 3.23 -9.57
N LYS A 12 6.51 3.71 -9.49
CA LYS A 12 6.81 5.12 -9.80
C LYS A 12 6.38 5.48 -11.23
N LYS A 13 6.66 4.61 -12.19
CA LYS A 13 6.26 4.81 -13.59
C LYS A 13 4.75 4.80 -13.78
N SER A 14 4.01 4.08 -12.97
CA SER A 14 2.56 3.95 -13.10
C SER A 14 1.78 5.05 -12.38
N LEU A 15 2.43 5.86 -11.54
CA LEU A 15 1.73 6.86 -10.73
C LEU A 15 0.89 7.83 -11.56
N HIS A 16 1.35 8.20 -12.75
CA HIS A 16 0.62 9.14 -13.61
C HIS A 16 -0.73 8.58 -14.10
N LYS A 17 -0.90 7.26 -14.07
CA LYS A 17 -2.16 6.60 -14.47
C LYS A 17 -3.15 6.48 -13.32
N ILE A 18 -2.75 6.83 -12.12
CA ILE A 18 -3.57 6.63 -10.93
C ILE A 18 -4.36 7.90 -10.65
N PRO A 19 -5.68 7.80 -10.43
CA PRO A 19 -6.49 8.99 -10.13
C PRO A 19 -5.96 9.76 -8.93
N LEU A 20 -6.04 11.08 -9.00
CA LEU A 20 -5.51 11.94 -7.94
C LEU A 20 -6.06 11.62 -6.55
N PRO A 21 -7.38 11.37 -6.36
CA PRO A 21 -7.88 11.01 -5.03
C PRO A 21 -7.22 9.76 -4.45
N ILE A 22 -6.88 8.80 -5.31
CA ILE A 22 -6.21 7.56 -4.89
C ILE A 22 -4.77 7.84 -4.49
N LYS A 23 -4.06 8.68 -5.26
CA LYS A 23 -2.71 9.10 -4.89
C LYS A 23 -2.70 9.84 -3.56
N LYS A 24 -3.68 10.70 -3.32
CA LYS A 24 -3.79 11.42 -2.04
C LYS A 24 -4.02 10.46 -0.87
N LYS A 25 -4.85 9.45 -1.07
CA LYS A 25 -5.10 8.44 -0.04
C LYS A 25 -3.82 7.66 0.28
N LEU A 26 -3.10 7.26 -0.77
CA LEU A 26 -1.81 6.58 -0.60
C LEU A 26 -0.81 7.47 0.14
N PHE A 27 -0.71 8.73 -0.26
CA PHE A 27 0.22 9.66 0.37
C PHE A 27 -0.11 9.87 1.85
N THR A 28 -1.40 9.97 2.19
CA THR A 28 -1.83 10.09 3.59
C THR A 28 -1.35 8.88 4.41
N TRP A 29 -1.44 7.68 3.84
CA TRP A 29 -0.94 6.46 4.48
C TRP A 29 0.58 6.53 4.68
N VAL A 30 1.31 6.98 3.65
CA VAL A 30 2.77 7.10 3.71
C VAL A 30 3.18 8.06 4.83
N VAL A 31 2.55 9.23 4.91
CA VAL A 31 2.84 10.22 5.96
C VAL A 31 2.55 9.63 7.34
N ALA A 32 1.46 8.90 7.48
CA ALA A 32 1.12 8.26 8.75
C ALA A 32 2.19 7.25 9.18
N VAL A 33 2.71 6.46 8.25
CA VAL A 33 3.80 5.51 8.55
C VAL A 33 5.07 6.26 8.97
N GLU A 34 5.41 7.33 8.27
CA GLU A 34 6.59 8.13 8.57
C GLU A 34 6.50 8.77 9.96
N GLU A 35 5.31 9.16 10.37
CA GLU A 35 5.10 9.82 11.67
C GLU A 35 4.90 8.83 12.82
N ARG A 36 4.12 7.77 12.60
CA ARG A 36 3.66 6.87 13.66
C ARG A 36 4.32 5.50 13.64
N GLY A 37 4.89 5.11 12.51
CA GLY A 37 5.39 3.76 12.29
C GLY A 37 4.33 2.81 11.77
N LEU A 38 4.78 1.80 11.03
CA LEU A 38 3.91 0.85 10.35
C LEU A 38 2.98 0.10 11.31
N ASN A 39 3.47 -0.32 12.48
CA ASN A 39 2.65 -1.10 13.42
C ASN A 39 1.39 -0.35 13.85
N GLU A 40 1.47 0.95 14.04
CA GLU A 40 0.30 1.76 14.42
C GLU A 40 -0.64 1.95 13.23
N VAL A 41 -0.09 2.22 12.05
CA VAL A 41 -0.89 2.46 10.85
C VAL A 41 -1.65 1.19 10.43
N ARG A 42 -1.05 0.01 10.62
CA ARG A 42 -1.70 -1.26 10.31
C ARG A 42 -2.99 -1.49 11.12
N LYS A 43 -3.14 -0.83 12.26
CA LYS A 43 -4.33 -0.97 13.10
C LYS A 43 -5.50 -0.12 12.63
N ILE A 44 -5.30 0.76 11.66
CA ILE A 44 -6.37 1.65 11.16
C ILE A 44 -7.34 0.83 10.30
N PRO A 45 -8.61 0.63 10.76
CA PRO A 45 -9.51 -0.31 10.10
C PRO A 45 -9.83 0.03 8.64
N GLY A 46 -9.91 1.32 8.32
CA GLY A 46 -10.29 1.75 6.98
C GLY A 46 -9.34 1.32 5.89
N TYR A 47 -8.10 1.03 6.19
CA TYR A 47 -7.13 0.57 5.19
C TYR A 47 -7.18 -0.93 4.94
N HIS A 48 -7.82 -1.70 5.81
CA HIS A 48 -7.88 -3.17 5.67
C HIS A 48 -6.51 -3.78 5.36
N ASP A 49 -5.50 -3.39 6.12
CA ASP A 49 -4.14 -3.93 5.93
C ASP A 49 -4.14 -5.41 6.27
N GLU A 50 -3.86 -6.25 5.28
CA GLU A 50 -3.91 -7.70 5.47
C GLU A 50 -2.83 -8.42 4.65
N PRO A 51 -2.34 -9.55 5.15
CA PRO A 51 -1.35 -10.33 4.41
C PRO A 51 -1.98 -11.01 3.20
N LEU A 52 -1.19 -11.14 2.15
CA LEU A 52 -1.58 -11.87 0.95
C LEU A 52 -1.10 -13.32 1.03
N LYS A 53 -1.74 -14.18 0.26
CA LYS A 53 -1.45 -15.61 0.21
C LYS A 53 -1.02 -16.04 -1.19
N GLY A 54 -0.63 -17.31 -1.33
CA GLY A 54 -0.23 -17.87 -2.61
C GLY A 54 1.06 -17.25 -3.12
N ASP A 55 1.06 -16.87 -4.39
CA ASP A 55 2.24 -16.32 -5.05
C ASP A 55 2.72 -15.00 -4.44
N ARG A 56 1.85 -14.34 -3.66
CA ARG A 56 2.18 -13.07 -3.02
C ARG A 56 2.43 -13.19 -1.53
N GLN A 57 2.66 -14.40 -1.06
CA GLN A 57 3.01 -14.61 0.35
C GLN A 57 4.21 -13.75 0.73
N GLY A 58 4.14 -13.09 1.89
CA GLY A 58 5.16 -12.13 2.32
C GLY A 58 4.85 -10.70 1.95
N GLN A 59 3.82 -10.47 1.14
CA GLN A 59 3.33 -9.13 0.80
C GLN A 59 2.04 -8.84 1.55
N ARG A 60 1.68 -7.55 1.62
CA ARG A 60 0.47 -7.09 2.29
C ARG A 60 -0.26 -6.12 1.37
N SER A 61 -1.58 -6.05 1.55
CA SER A 61 -2.45 -5.19 0.75
C SER A 61 -3.11 -4.14 1.64
N ILE A 62 -3.17 -2.90 1.18
CA ILE A 62 -4.00 -1.86 1.79
C ILE A 62 -5.04 -1.40 0.79
N ARG A 63 -6.23 -1.09 1.31
CA ARG A 63 -7.35 -0.58 0.50
C ARG A 63 -7.26 0.93 0.43
N LEU A 64 -7.20 1.49 -0.78
CA LEU A 64 -7.21 2.93 -1.00
C LEU A 64 -8.64 3.45 -1.22
N ASN A 65 -9.47 2.64 -1.86
CA ASN A 65 -10.92 2.81 -1.92
C ASN A 65 -11.55 1.48 -2.31
N LYS A 66 -12.82 1.45 -2.75
CA LYS A 66 -13.49 0.21 -3.12
C LYS A 66 -12.91 -0.47 -4.36
N GLN A 67 -12.19 0.28 -5.20
CA GLN A 67 -11.69 -0.21 -6.48
C GLN A 67 -10.17 -0.24 -6.57
N TRP A 68 -9.46 0.36 -5.64
CA TRP A 68 -8.01 0.48 -5.70
C TRP A 68 -7.36 -0.05 -4.45
N ARG A 69 -6.27 -0.79 -4.65
CA ARG A 69 -5.43 -1.27 -3.55
C ARG A 69 -3.96 -1.07 -3.88
N ALA A 70 -3.15 -0.97 -2.84
CA ALA A 70 -1.70 -0.93 -2.97
C ALA A 70 -1.11 -2.13 -2.24
N ILE A 71 -0.11 -2.74 -2.86
CA ILE A 71 0.55 -3.92 -2.31
C ILE A 71 1.97 -3.53 -1.94
N TYR A 72 2.35 -3.84 -0.72
CA TYR A 72 3.69 -3.56 -0.22
C TYR A 72 4.32 -4.80 0.42
N ARG A 73 5.63 -4.73 0.55
CA ARG A 73 6.42 -5.72 1.30
C ARG A 73 7.35 -4.97 2.25
N ILE A 74 7.92 -5.68 3.20
CA ILE A 74 8.89 -5.12 4.13
C ILE A 74 10.26 -5.66 3.74
N VAL A 75 11.19 -4.77 3.41
CA VAL A 75 12.54 -5.09 3.00
C VAL A 75 13.51 -4.24 3.81
N ASN A 76 14.40 -4.89 4.56
CA ASN A 76 15.39 -4.19 5.39
C ASN A 76 14.75 -3.13 6.30
N LYS A 77 13.64 -3.50 6.95
CA LYS A 77 12.90 -2.61 7.88
C LYS A 77 12.31 -1.38 7.19
N LYS A 78 12.03 -1.48 5.89
CA LYS A 78 11.39 -0.43 5.10
C LYS A 78 10.16 -0.98 4.42
N VAL A 79 9.14 -0.15 4.28
CA VAL A 79 8.00 -0.46 3.44
C VAL A 79 8.40 -0.21 1.99
N GLU A 80 8.09 -1.14 1.10
CA GLU A 80 8.31 -0.97 -0.33
C GLU A 80 7.03 -1.32 -1.07
N PHE A 81 6.42 -0.34 -1.74
CA PHE A 81 5.27 -0.60 -2.59
C PHE A 81 5.72 -1.25 -3.89
N VAL A 82 5.11 -2.38 -4.20
CA VAL A 82 5.45 -3.17 -5.38
C VAL A 82 4.38 -3.10 -6.47
N LEU A 83 3.15 -2.73 -6.11
CA LEU A 83 2.04 -2.67 -7.07
C LEU A 83 0.93 -1.78 -6.53
N ILE A 84 0.35 -0.96 -7.40
CA ILE A 84 -0.89 -0.24 -7.13
C ILE A 84 -1.82 -0.62 -8.27
N GLU A 85 -2.97 -1.20 -7.95
CA GLU A 85 -3.85 -1.75 -8.97
C GLU A 85 -5.32 -1.44 -8.69
N GLU A 86 -6.07 -1.39 -9.78
CA GLU A 86 -7.52 -1.34 -9.73
C GLU A 86 -8.03 -2.78 -9.65
N VAL A 87 -8.91 -3.04 -8.71
CA VAL A 87 -9.51 -4.37 -8.56
C VAL A 87 -10.94 -4.34 -9.08
N THR A 88 -11.32 -5.40 -9.79
CA THR A 88 -12.68 -5.52 -10.31
C THR A 88 -13.59 -6.09 -9.22
N PRO A 89 -14.93 -5.92 -9.36
CA PRO A 89 -15.86 -6.52 -8.40
C PRO A 89 -15.71 -8.02 -8.23
N HIS A 90 -15.16 -8.70 -9.22
CA HIS A 90 -14.96 -10.16 -9.18
C HIS A 90 -13.77 -10.58 -8.32
N ASP A 91 -12.94 -9.65 -7.91
CA ASP A 91 -11.75 -9.92 -7.07
C ASP A 91 -12.05 -9.88 -5.57
N TYR A 92 -13.29 -9.63 -5.21
CA TYR A 92 -13.72 -9.58 -3.81
C TYR A 92 -14.51 -10.82 -3.41
#